data_976f83623c6c79d215ea1bd4c1ef4c7e
#
_entry.id   976f83623c6c79d215ea1bd4c1ef4c7e
#
_cell.length_a   1.000
_cell.length_b   1.000
_cell.length_c   1.000
_cell.angle_alpha   90.00
_cell.angle_beta   90.00
_cell.angle_gamma   90.00
#
_symmetry.space_group_name_H-M   'P 1'
#
loop_
_entity.id
_entity.type
_entity.pdbx_description
1 polymer ?
#
loop_
_entity_poly.entity_id
_entity_poly.type
_entity_poly.pdbx_seq_one_letter_code
_entity_poly.pdbx_strand_id
1 'polypeptide(L)'
;DVVGALPKALYKGDYDVRVILPNYTCIPWEYRGKFRYLNHFYMDYGQRSENMFVGIMQYEYEGITFYFIDNEYYFKCDKPYTDSIRWDIERYIFFCKAVLAAMPVIGFHPDIIHCHDWQTGMIPVFLRSTFASHSFYWGTKSIMTIHNLKFQGVWDIKHFLYNTNLPRYMFTPDKLEFKKDANMLKGGLVYADYITTVSETYAEEIKTPYYGEQLDGLLCARSRSLRGILNGIDYTVYNPETDPKISVHYTVKDAVEKKKEAKRALQRNWD
;
A
#
# COMPACT_ATOMS: atom_id res chain seq x y z
N ASP A 1 -9.46 -0.18 -5.39
CA ASP A 1 -10.27 -1.41 -5.50
C ASP A 1 -9.82 -2.49 -4.51
N VAL A 2 -8.65 -3.12 -4.67
CA VAL A 2 -8.21 -4.24 -3.81
C VAL A 2 -8.13 -3.84 -2.33
N VAL A 3 -7.42 -2.76 -2.00
CA VAL A 3 -7.21 -2.31 -0.61
C VAL A 3 -8.52 -1.84 0.06
N GLY A 4 -9.53 -1.46 -0.72
CA GLY A 4 -10.87 -1.13 -0.21
C GLY A 4 -11.76 -2.35 0.06
N ALA A 5 -11.55 -3.45 -0.67
CA ALA A 5 -12.38 -4.66 -0.58
C ALA A 5 -11.76 -5.75 0.32
N LEU A 6 -10.44 -5.92 0.26
CA LEU A 6 -9.73 -6.98 0.98
C LEU A 6 -9.92 -6.94 2.51
N PRO A 7 -9.87 -5.78 3.19
CA PRO A 7 -10.08 -5.73 4.63
C PRO A 7 -11.44 -6.29 5.05
N LYS A 8 -12.50 -5.99 4.29
CA LYS A 8 -13.85 -6.50 4.55
C LYS A 8 -13.94 -8.02 4.41
N ALA A 9 -13.25 -8.56 3.39
CA ALA A 9 -13.22 -10.01 3.16
C ALA A 9 -12.46 -10.74 4.27
N LEU A 10 -11.34 -10.18 4.74
CA LEU A 10 -10.56 -10.74 5.84
C LEU A 10 -11.29 -10.60 7.19
N TYR A 11 -11.95 -9.48 7.45
CA TYR A 11 -12.73 -9.26 8.68
C TYR A 11 -13.84 -10.31 8.87
N LYS A 12 -14.50 -10.74 7.78
CA LYS A 12 -15.49 -11.82 7.80
C LYS A 12 -14.92 -13.20 8.17
N GLY A 13 -13.58 -13.34 8.15
CA GLY A 13 -12.85 -14.57 8.51
C GLY A 13 -12.29 -14.57 9.94
N ASP A 14 -12.87 -13.79 10.86
CA ASP A 14 -12.48 -13.70 12.28
C ASP A 14 -11.09 -13.10 12.55
N TYR A 15 -10.59 -12.26 11.62
CA TYR A 15 -9.36 -11.50 11.82
C TYR A 15 -9.67 -10.07 12.31
N ASP A 16 -8.90 -9.55 13.29
CA ASP A 16 -8.88 -8.12 13.61
C ASP A 16 -8.09 -7.39 12.52
N VAL A 17 -8.81 -6.86 11.54
CA VAL A 17 -8.22 -6.16 10.39
C VAL A 17 -8.39 -4.68 10.56
N ARG A 18 -7.27 -3.96 10.49
CA ARG A 18 -7.24 -2.50 10.54
C ARG A 18 -6.48 -1.95 9.35
N VAL A 19 -6.88 -0.78 8.89
CA VAL A 19 -6.26 -0.11 7.75
C VAL A 19 -5.58 1.16 8.23
N ILE A 20 -4.36 1.40 7.75
CA ILE A 20 -3.64 2.65 8.02
C ILE A 20 -3.20 3.28 6.72
N LEU A 21 -3.48 4.57 6.53
CA LEU A 21 -3.19 5.31 5.30
C LEU A 21 -2.89 6.79 5.62
N PRO A 22 -2.33 7.56 4.65
CA PRO A 22 -2.11 8.99 4.84
C PRO A 22 -3.44 9.76 4.94
N ASN A 23 -3.48 10.80 5.78
CA ASN A 23 -4.61 11.73 5.85
C ASN A 23 -4.58 12.75 4.69
N TYR A 24 -4.74 12.26 3.45
CA TYR A 24 -4.78 13.15 2.29
C TYR A 24 -5.90 14.17 2.37
N THR A 25 -5.60 15.44 2.09
CA THR A 25 -6.64 16.48 2.06
C THR A 25 -7.63 16.31 0.90
N CYS A 26 -7.26 15.55 -0.13
CA CYS A 26 -8.15 15.19 -1.25
C CYS A 26 -9.19 14.11 -0.91
N ILE A 27 -9.14 13.49 0.27
CA ILE A 27 -10.22 12.61 0.73
C ILE A 27 -11.49 13.46 0.87
N PRO A 28 -12.64 13.05 0.27
CA PRO A 28 -13.88 13.83 0.30
C PRO A 28 -14.30 14.20 1.72
N TRP A 29 -14.78 15.43 1.89
CA TRP A 29 -15.16 15.97 3.21
C TRP A 29 -16.24 15.14 3.91
N GLU A 30 -17.12 14.50 3.16
CA GLU A 30 -18.15 13.58 3.69
C GLU A 30 -17.58 12.43 4.54
N TYR A 31 -16.33 12.03 4.27
CA TYR A 31 -15.56 11.06 5.08
C TYR A 31 -14.68 11.79 6.08
N ARG A 32 -13.86 12.73 5.62
CA ARG A 32 -12.85 13.43 6.41
C ARG A 32 -13.44 14.17 7.60
N GLY A 33 -14.64 14.77 7.43
CA GLY A 33 -15.38 15.45 8.50
C GLY A 33 -15.83 14.52 9.64
N LYS A 34 -15.76 13.20 9.46
CA LYS A 34 -16.10 12.19 10.47
C LYS A 34 -14.87 11.62 11.18
N PHE A 35 -13.67 12.00 10.74
CA PHE A 35 -12.45 11.51 11.37
C PHE A 35 -12.32 12.05 12.78
N ARG A 36 -12.11 11.14 13.72
CA ARG A 36 -11.88 11.48 15.12
C ARG A 36 -10.38 11.58 15.37
N TYR A 37 -9.94 12.68 15.93
CA TYR A 37 -8.57 12.79 16.44
C TYR A 37 -8.36 11.79 17.58
N LEU A 38 -7.29 10.97 17.47
CA LEU A 38 -6.96 9.97 18.46
C LEU A 38 -5.76 10.37 19.33
N ASN A 39 -4.64 10.71 18.70
CA ASN A 39 -3.40 11.04 19.38
C ASN A 39 -2.43 11.76 18.44
N HIS A 40 -1.29 12.23 18.97
CA HIS A 40 -0.15 12.68 18.19
C HIS A 40 1.16 12.42 18.94
N PHE A 41 2.25 12.46 18.21
CA PHE A 41 3.61 12.44 18.75
C PHE A 41 4.55 13.15 17.77
N TYR A 42 5.79 13.35 18.23
CA TYR A 42 6.85 13.87 17.39
C TYR A 42 7.90 12.78 17.17
N MET A 43 8.29 12.57 15.93
CA MET A 43 9.17 11.50 15.50
C MET A 43 10.43 12.10 14.86
N ASP A 44 11.61 11.56 15.20
CA ASP A 44 12.81 11.82 14.43
C ASP A 44 12.61 11.34 12.97
N TYR A 45 13.03 12.16 12.03
CA TYR A 45 12.84 11.81 10.63
C TYR A 45 14.06 12.16 9.78
N GLY A 46 14.74 11.12 9.31
CA GLY A 46 15.94 11.23 8.50
C GLY A 46 17.08 11.91 9.26
N GLN A 47 17.79 12.79 8.58
CA GLN A 47 18.91 13.58 9.13
C GLN A 47 18.49 15.00 9.57
N ARG A 48 17.20 15.21 9.82
CA ARG A 48 16.67 16.51 10.28
C ARG A 48 16.99 16.72 11.75
N SER A 49 17.25 17.98 12.11
CA SER A 49 17.50 18.37 13.50
C SER A 49 16.21 18.43 14.33
N GLU A 50 15.09 18.65 13.68
CA GLU A 50 13.79 18.77 14.34
C GLU A 50 12.94 17.52 14.11
N ASN A 51 12.23 17.13 15.17
CA ASN A 51 11.27 16.05 15.08
C ASN A 51 10.04 16.48 14.26
N MET A 52 9.52 15.55 13.49
CA MET A 52 8.35 15.76 12.64
C MET A 52 7.07 15.38 13.40
N PHE A 53 6.06 16.22 13.28
CA PHE A 53 4.72 15.95 13.81
C PHE A 53 4.09 14.74 13.10
N VAL A 54 3.47 13.85 13.88
CA VAL A 54 2.67 12.74 13.43
C VAL A 54 1.34 12.74 14.18
N GLY A 55 0.27 13.16 13.53
CA GLY A 55 -1.08 13.04 14.05
C GLY A 55 -1.69 11.68 13.66
N ILE A 56 -2.60 11.20 14.48
CA ILE A 56 -3.36 9.98 14.23
C ILE A 56 -4.84 10.31 14.30
N MET A 57 -5.53 10.12 13.17
CA MET A 57 -6.99 10.19 13.09
C MET A 57 -7.56 8.79 12.97
N GLN A 58 -8.79 8.58 13.41
CA GLN A 58 -9.51 7.31 13.34
C GLN A 58 -10.88 7.50 12.73
N TYR A 59 -11.31 6.50 11.95
CA TYR A 59 -12.67 6.42 11.43
C TYR A 59 -13.09 4.96 11.31
N GLU A 60 -14.31 4.65 11.73
CA GLU A 60 -14.92 3.34 11.54
C GLU A 60 -15.77 3.37 10.27
N TYR A 61 -15.45 2.52 9.32
CA TYR A 61 -16.17 2.41 8.07
C TYR A 61 -16.45 0.94 7.72
N GLU A 62 -17.74 0.61 7.55
CA GLU A 62 -18.19 -0.76 7.24
C GLU A 62 -17.63 -1.85 8.18
N GLY A 63 -17.51 -1.53 9.47
CA GLY A 63 -17.00 -2.42 10.50
C GLY A 63 -15.48 -2.53 10.57
N ILE A 64 -14.76 -1.81 9.72
CA ILE A 64 -13.30 -1.78 9.72
C ILE A 64 -12.78 -0.49 10.36
N THR A 65 -11.81 -0.62 11.24
CA THR A 65 -11.11 0.54 11.82
C THR A 65 -10.05 1.05 10.86
N PHE A 66 -10.19 2.31 10.47
CA PHE A 66 -9.22 3.05 9.66
C PHE A 66 -8.46 4.04 10.53
N TYR A 67 -7.14 4.04 10.41
CA TYR A 67 -6.26 5.06 10.95
C TYR A 67 -5.67 5.90 9.82
N PHE A 68 -5.51 7.20 10.09
CA PHE A 68 -4.92 8.13 9.13
C PHE A 68 -3.74 8.83 9.78
N ILE A 69 -2.59 8.72 9.15
CA ILE A 69 -1.38 9.47 9.55
C ILE A 69 -1.52 10.90 9.05
N ASP A 70 -1.63 11.82 9.99
CA ASP A 70 -1.81 13.23 9.70
C ASP A 70 -0.50 13.99 9.78
N ASN A 71 -0.18 14.68 8.68
CA ASN A 71 0.88 15.67 8.59
C ASN A 71 0.59 16.55 7.36
N GLU A 72 0.19 17.80 7.59
CA GLU A 72 -0.21 18.70 6.50
C GLU A 72 0.94 18.98 5.51
N TYR A 73 2.18 19.05 5.98
CA TYR A 73 3.32 19.28 5.10
C TYR A 73 3.44 18.21 4.00
N TYR A 74 3.20 16.92 4.36
CA TYR A 74 3.32 15.81 3.42
C TYR A 74 2.02 15.44 2.71
N PHE A 75 0.85 15.61 3.34
CA PHE A 75 -0.40 15.04 2.85
C PHE A 75 -1.47 16.07 2.46
N LYS A 76 -1.11 17.36 2.46
CA LYS A 76 -1.93 18.40 1.83
C LYS A 76 -1.77 18.31 0.31
N CYS A 77 -2.78 17.83 -0.38
CA CYS A 77 -2.71 17.55 -1.81
C CYS A 77 -4.11 17.50 -2.45
N ASP A 78 -4.16 17.79 -3.75
CA ASP A 78 -5.37 17.67 -4.57
C ASP A 78 -5.53 16.24 -5.14
N LYS A 79 -4.44 15.49 -5.22
CA LYS A 79 -4.38 14.10 -5.71
C LYS A 79 -3.31 13.31 -4.94
N PRO A 80 -3.49 11.98 -4.77
CA PRO A 80 -2.54 11.14 -4.02
C PRO A 80 -1.13 11.08 -4.59
N TYR A 81 -0.97 11.32 -5.91
CA TYR A 81 0.33 11.34 -6.57
C TYR A 81 0.62 12.74 -7.08
N THR A 82 1.87 13.19 -6.89
CA THR A 82 2.34 14.48 -7.41
C THR A 82 3.12 14.28 -8.73
N ASP A 83 3.49 15.37 -9.37
CA ASP A 83 4.31 15.31 -10.57
C ASP A 83 5.82 15.18 -10.24
N SER A 84 6.17 15.08 -8.95
CA SER A 84 7.54 14.92 -8.45
C SER A 84 7.74 13.60 -7.73
N ILE A 85 8.34 12.62 -8.41
CA ILE A 85 8.70 11.33 -7.79
C ILE A 85 9.61 11.49 -6.57
N ARG A 86 10.51 12.48 -6.59
CA ARG A 86 11.38 12.80 -5.46
C ARG A 86 10.56 13.16 -4.21
N TRP A 87 9.53 14.01 -4.38
CA TRP A 87 8.64 14.42 -3.30
C TRP A 87 7.77 13.25 -2.82
N ASP A 88 7.24 12.46 -3.76
CA ASP A 88 6.45 11.29 -3.44
C ASP A 88 7.25 10.25 -2.65
N ILE A 89 8.51 10.02 -3.00
CA ILE A 89 9.42 9.15 -2.24
C ILE A 89 9.62 9.67 -0.81
N GLU A 90 9.91 10.96 -0.65
CA GLU A 90 10.13 11.56 0.66
C GLU A 90 8.92 11.38 1.58
N ARG A 91 7.73 11.75 1.13
CA ARG A 91 6.52 11.65 1.95
C ARG A 91 6.10 10.20 2.24
N TYR A 92 6.37 9.26 1.33
CA TYR A 92 6.07 7.85 1.59
C TYR A 92 7.14 7.18 2.47
N ILE A 93 8.38 7.61 2.44
CA ILE A 93 9.37 7.22 3.47
C ILE A 93 8.89 7.69 4.86
N PHE A 94 8.45 8.97 4.95
CA PHE A 94 7.87 9.50 6.18
C PHE A 94 6.68 8.66 6.64
N PHE A 95 5.72 8.40 5.74
CA PHE A 95 4.55 7.56 6.02
C PHE A 95 4.93 6.20 6.58
N CYS A 96 5.85 5.49 5.92
CA CYS A 96 6.29 4.16 6.33
C CYS A 96 6.88 4.14 7.75
N LYS A 97 7.69 5.14 8.10
CA LYS A 97 8.24 5.25 9.45
C LYS A 97 7.17 5.62 10.47
N ALA A 98 6.29 6.58 10.12
CA ALA A 98 5.19 7.03 10.96
C ALA A 98 4.19 5.90 11.29
N VAL A 99 3.89 5.02 10.32
CA VAL A 99 3.05 3.84 10.54
C VAL A 99 3.61 2.96 11.66
N LEU A 100 4.90 2.62 11.59
CA LEU A 100 5.54 1.80 12.62
C LEU A 100 5.65 2.53 13.96
N ALA A 101 5.90 3.83 13.97
CA ALA A 101 5.93 4.61 15.21
C ALA A 101 4.53 4.76 15.85
N ALA A 102 3.46 4.77 15.03
CA ALA A 102 2.08 4.95 15.49
C ALA A 102 1.47 3.68 16.13
N MET A 103 1.84 2.48 15.70
CA MET A 103 1.22 1.23 16.18
C MET A 103 1.31 1.05 17.70
N PRO A 104 2.46 1.28 18.37
CA PRO A 104 2.51 1.26 19.85
C PRO A 104 1.63 2.32 20.49
N VAL A 105 1.48 3.50 19.88
CA VAL A 105 0.68 4.60 20.39
C VAL A 105 -0.81 4.28 20.35
N ILE A 106 -1.27 3.59 19.29
CA ILE A 106 -2.68 3.13 19.19
C ILE A 106 -2.93 1.83 19.93
N GLY A 107 -1.90 1.19 20.49
CA GLY A 107 -2.03 -0.08 21.21
C GLY A 107 -2.43 -1.27 20.35
N PHE A 108 -2.14 -1.24 19.04
CA PHE A 108 -2.43 -2.34 18.13
C PHE A 108 -1.15 -3.07 17.74
N HIS A 109 -0.95 -4.26 18.30
CA HIS A 109 0.17 -5.16 17.98
C HIS A 109 -0.23 -6.12 16.85
N PRO A 110 0.16 -5.88 15.61
CA PRO A 110 -0.21 -6.74 14.50
C PRO A 110 0.66 -8.01 14.46
N ASP A 111 0.05 -9.16 14.18
CA ASP A 111 0.80 -10.37 13.80
C ASP A 111 1.38 -10.20 12.39
N ILE A 112 0.63 -9.53 11.50
CA ILE A 112 1.01 -9.31 10.10
C ILE A 112 0.80 -7.85 9.71
N ILE A 113 1.83 -7.26 9.09
CA ILE A 113 1.72 -5.98 8.39
C ILE A 113 1.68 -6.25 6.89
N HIS A 114 0.54 -5.94 6.25
CA HIS A 114 0.35 -6.13 4.83
C HIS A 114 0.61 -4.82 4.07
N CYS A 115 1.66 -4.79 3.29
CA CYS A 115 2.14 -3.66 2.53
C CYS A 115 1.73 -3.77 1.06
N HIS A 116 1.38 -2.66 0.42
CA HIS A 116 0.92 -2.62 -0.96
C HIS A 116 1.75 -1.64 -1.79
N ASP A 117 2.42 -2.14 -2.83
CA ASP A 117 3.24 -1.40 -3.78
C ASP A 117 4.38 -0.57 -3.15
N TRP A 118 5.09 0.17 -3.96
CA TRP A 118 6.29 0.89 -3.59
C TRP A 118 6.08 1.94 -2.48
N GLN A 119 4.89 2.52 -2.38
CA GLN A 119 4.56 3.53 -1.37
C GLN A 119 4.72 3.01 0.06
N THR A 120 4.57 1.70 0.25
CA THR A 120 4.72 1.04 1.54
C THR A 120 6.00 0.20 1.65
N GLY A 121 6.84 0.24 0.60
CA GLY A 121 8.04 -0.60 0.48
C GLY A 121 9.07 -0.39 1.60
N MET A 122 9.10 0.78 2.24
CA MET A 122 10.01 1.03 3.35
C MET A 122 9.51 0.47 4.70
N ILE A 123 8.25 0.02 4.83
CA ILE A 123 7.77 -0.60 6.08
C ILE A 123 8.55 -1.88 6.42
N PRO A 124 8.69 -2.88 5.53
CA PRO A 124 9.50 -4.06 5.83
C PRO A 124 10.98 -3.72 6.11
N VAL A 125 11.51 -2.72 5.40
CA VAL A 125 12.89 -2.25 5.63
C VAL A 125 13.05 -1.70 7.04
N PHE A 126 12.21 -0.77 7.47
CA PHE A 126 12.27 -0.20 8.82
C PHE A 126 11.97 -1.23 9.90
N LEU A 127 11.04 -2.14 9.67
CA LEU A 127 10.70 -3.22 10.60
C LEU A 127 11.93 -4.12 10.90
N ARG A 128 12.77 -4.37 9.89
CA ARG A 128 13.98 -5.20 10.00
C ARG A 128 15.27 -4.41 10.25
N SER A 129 15.19 -3.08 10.37
CA SER A 129 16.34 -2.22 10.67
C SER A 129 16.06 -1.30 11.87
N THR A 130 15.45 -0.16 11.67
CA THR A 130 15.20 0.88 12.69
C THR A 130 14.40 0.34 13.88
N PHE A 131 13.42 -0.53 13.65
CA PHE A 131 12.54 -1.11 14.65
C PHE A 131 12.90 -2.55 15.04
N ALA A 132 14.00 -3.11 14.51
CA ALA A 132 14.38 -4.52 14.71
C ALA A 132 14.56 -4.90 16.19
N SER A 133 15.06 -3.99 17.02
CA SER A 133 15.25 -4.18 18.46
C SER A 133 14.04 -3.80 19.31
N HIS A 134 12.99 -3.23 18.71
CA HIS A 134 11.82 -2.78 19.44
C HIS A 134 10.91 -3.97 19.78
N SER A 135 10.80 -4.31 21.07
CA SER A 135 10.10 -5.52 21.56
C SER A 135 8.64 -5.60 21.12
N PHE A 136 7.98 -4.46 20.89
CA PHE A 136 6.63 -4.39 20.36
C PHE A 136 6.46 -5.14 19.03
N TYR A 137 7.50 -5.23 18.19
CA TYR A 137 7.44 -5.90 16.88
C TYR A 137 7.99 -7.33 16.86
N TRP A 138 8.33 -7.88 18.03
CA TRP A 138 8.78 -9.27 18.06
C TRP A 138 7.65 -10.22 17.66
N GLY A 139 7.95 -11.06 16.68
CA GLY A 139 6.96 -11.97 16.09
C GLY A 139 6.18 -11.41 14.89
N THR A 140 6.10 -10.08 14.74
CA THR A 140 5.41 -9.45 13.60
C THR A 140 6.05 -9.83 12.27
N LYS A 141 5.21 -10.28 11.32
CA LYS A 141 5.59 -10.60 9.94
C LYS A 141 5.11 -9.53 8.99
N SER A 142 5.75 -9.47 7.82
CA SER A 142 5.36 -8.54 6.76
C SER A 142 5.07 -9.27 5.46
N ILE A 143 4.01 -8.84 4.76
CA ILE A 143 3.67 -9.25 3.41
C ILE A 143 3.80 -8.04 2.50
N MET A 144 4.44 -8.22 1.34
CA MET A 144 4.56 -7.18 0.31
C MET A 144 3.79 -7.61 -0.94
N THR A 145 2.72 -6.89 -1.29
CA THR A 145 1.93 -7.15 -2.50
C THR A 145 2.37 -6.23 -3.64
N ILE A 146 2.68 -6.84 -4.77
CA ILE A 146 2.95 -6.16 -6.04
C ILE A 146 1.65 -6.12 -6.83
N HIS A 147 1.08 -4.93 -7.03
CA HIS A 147 -0.04 -4.73 -7.96
C HIS A 147 0.46 -4.39 -9.36
N ASN A 148 1.50 -3.57 -9.46
CA ASN A 148 2.14 -3.22 -10.72
C ASN A 148 3.64 -2.99 -10.53
N LEU A 149 4.44 -3.93 -11.01
CA LEU A 149 5.90 -3.94 -10.84
C LEU A 149 6.61 -2.78 -11.56
N LYS A 150 5.96 -2.14 -12.54
CA LYS A 150 6.50 -1.01 -13.28
C LYS A 150 6.79 0.20 -12.37
N PHE A 151 5.99 0.41 -11.33
CA PHE A 151 6.14 1.54 -10.42
C PHE A 151 6.92 1.11 -9.17
N GLN A 152 8.12 1.66 -8.98
CA GLN A 152 9.07 1.14 -8.01
C GLN A 152 9.54 2.15 -6.96
N GLY A 153 9.32 3.46 -7.19
CA GLY A 153 9.82 4.49 -6.27
C GLY A 153 11.35 4.56 -6.26
N VAL A 154 11.95 4.89 -7.42
CA VAL A 154 13.40 4.94 -7.63
C VAL A 154 13.89 6.38 -7.62
N TRP A 155 14.91 6.69 -6.84
CA TRP A 155 15.58 7.98 -6.81
C TRP A 155 16.98 7.88 -6.18
N ASP A 156 17.73 8.98 -6.25
CA ASP A 156 19.10 9.14 -5.76
C ASP A 156 19.31 8.62 -4.32
N ILE A 157 20.39 7.86 -4.10
CA ILE A 157 20.73 7.25 -2.80
C ILE A 157 20.94 8.32 -1.70
N LYS A 158 21.48 9.51 -2.02
CA LYS A 158 21.69 10.56 -1.00
C LYS A 158 20.36 11.07 -0.47
N HIS A 159 19.34 11.17 -1.34
CA HIS A 159 18.00 11.53 -0.94
C HIS A 159 17.39 10.49 0.02
N PHE A 160 17.58 9.20 -0.26
CA PHE A 160 17.16 8.13 0.65
C PHE A 160 17.93 8.18 1.98
N LEU A 161 19.25 8.30 1.94
CA LEU A 161 20.07 8.42 3.15
C LEU A 161 19.61 9.58 4.04
N TYR A 162 19.33 10.74 3.43
CA TYR A 162 18.86 11.92 4.15
C TYR A 162 17.50 11.68 4.82
N ASN A 163 16.56 11.04 4.12
CA ASN A 163 15.18 10.87 4.60
C ASN A 163 14.98 9.64 5.50
N THR A 164 15.83 8.61 5.38
CA THR A 164 15.70 7.38 6.18
C THR A 164 16.61 7.35 7.40
N ASN A 165 17.75 8.04 7.35
CA ASN A 165 18.88 7.89 8.28
C ASN A 165 19.37 6.44 8.41
N LEU A 166 19.17 5.62 7.38
CA LEU A 166 19.68 4.25 7.34
C LEU A 166 21.19 4.25 7.07
N PRO A 167 21.93 3.29 7.60
CA PRO A 167 23.37 3.19 7.36
C PRO A 167 23.66 2.83 5.90
N ARG A 168 24.79 3.33 5.39
CA ARG A 168 25.14 3.22 3.98
C ARG A 168 25.21 1.78 3.46
N TYR A 169 25.53 0.81 4.32
CA TYR A 169 25.57 -0.61 3.95
C TYR A 169 24.20 -1.21 3.58
N MET A 170 23.09 -0.48 3.82
CA MET A 170 21.76 -0.86 3.36
C MET A 170 21.53 -0.56 1.87
N PHE A 171 22.41 0.26 1.26
CA PHE A 171 22.32 0.70 -0.14
C PHE A 171 23.35 -0.04 -1.00
N THR A 172 23.24 -1.36 -1.00
CA THR A 172 24.06 -2.29 -1.80
C THR A 172 23.18 -3.04 -2.80
N PRO A 173 23.73 -3.62 -3.89
CA PRO A 173 22.97 -4.30 -4.94
C PRO A 173 22.07 -5.44 -4.46
N ASP A 174 22.42 -6.07 -3.36
CA ASP A 174 21.63 -7.12 -2.69
C ASP A 174 20.50 -6.57 -1.78
N LYS A 175 20.42 -5.23 -1.60
CA LYS A 175 19.45 -4.57 -0.71
C LYS A 175 18.67 -3.48 -1.45
N LEU A 176 18.86 -2.20 -1.06
CA LEU A 176 18.06 -1.08 -1.60
C LEU A 176 18.64 -0.48 -2.89
N GLU A 177 19.94 -0.67 -3.17
CA GLU A 177 20.53 -0.11 -4.38
C GLU A 177 19.91 -0.71 -5.65
N PHE A 178 19.65 0.14 -6.64
CA PHE A 178 19.14 -0.21 -7.95
C PHE A 178 19.72 0.73 -9.00
N LYS A 179 20.65 0.24 -9.82
CA LYS A 179 21.30 1.02 -10.90
C LYS A 179 21.93 2.34 -10.43
N LYS A 180 22.64 2.29 -9.31
CA LYS A 180 23.28 3.43 -8.62
C LYS A 180 22.30 4.36 -7.89
N ASP A 181 21.00 4.13 -7.99
CA ASP A 181 19.94 4.78 -7.22
C ASP A 181 19.45 3.86 -6.09
N ALA A 182 18.42 4.27 -5.35
CA ALA A 182 17.72 3.44 -4.39
C ALA A 182 16.28 3.21 -4.84
N ASN A 183 15.71 2.06 -4.44
CA ASN A 183 14.41 1.59 -4.91
C ASN A 183 13.55 1.13 -3.72
N MET A 184 12.41 1.80 -3.50
CA MET A 184 11.51 1.52 -2.38
C MET A 184 10.88 0.14 -2.49
N LEU A 185 10.36 -0.21 -3.68
CA LEU A 185 9.72 -1.52 -3.90
C LEU A 185 10.73 -2.65 -3.70
N LYS A 186 11.93 -2.50 -4.28
CA LYS A 186 13.02 -3.46 -4.09
C LYS A 186 13.33 -3.67 -2.61
N GLY A 187 13.42 -2.59 -1.83
CA GLY A 187 13.59 -2.67 -0.38
C GLY A 187 12.51 -3.52 0.27
N GLY A 188 11.24 -3.24 -0.05
CA GLY A 188 10.10 -4.02 0.42
C GLY A 188 10.21 -5.50 0.06
N LEU A 189 10.56 -5.81 -1.19
CA LEU A 189 10.72 -7.18 -1.67
C LEU A 189 11.89 -7.93 -1.02
N VAL A 190 12.97 -7.23 -0.70
CA VAL A 190 14.13 -7.85 -0.02
C VAL A 190 13.81 -8.19 1.44
N TYR A 191 13.13 -7.30 2.15
CA TYR A 191 12.96 -7.38 3.60
C TYR A 191 11.64 -7.98 4.07
N ALA A 192 10.60 -8.08 3.21
CA ALA A 192 9.35 -8.72 3.58
C ALA A 192 9.52 -10.22 3.82
N ASP A 193 8.73 -10.78 4.73
CA ASP A 193 8.70 -12.23 4.97
C ASP A 193 8.10 -12.96 3.76
N TYR A 194 7.00 -12.46 3.22
CA TYR A 194 6.32 -13.00 2.05
C TYR A 194 6.05 -11.91 1.00
N ILE A 195 5.97 -12.34 -0.25
CA ILE A 195 5.64 -11.51 -1.40
C ILE A 195 4.39 -12.10 -2.06
N THR A 196 3.44 -11.24 -2.40
CA THR A 196 2.28 -11.64 -3.20
C THR A 196 2.14 -10.76 -4.44
N THR A 197 1.46 -11.27 -5.44
CA THR A 197 1.05 -10.51 -6.63
C THR A 197 -0.34 -10.94 -7.09
N VAL A 198 -0.89 -10.28 -8.09
CA VAL A 198 -2.31 -10.27 -8.41
C VAL A 198 -2.80 -11.43 -9.28
N SER A 199 -1.94 -12.36 -9.67
CA SER A 199 -2.33 -13.63 -10.29
C SER A 199 -1.19 -14.65 -10.27
N GLU A 200 -1.51 -15.93 -10.38
CA GLU A 200 -0.51 -17.00 -10.50
C GLU A 200 0.34 -16.82 -11.77
N THR A 201 -0.29 -16.49 -12.90
CA THR A 201 0.40 -16.20 -14.16
C THR A 201 1.38 -15.04 -13.99
N TYR A 202 0.93 -13.94 -13.40
CA TYR A 202 1.80 -12.77 -13.19
C TYR A 202 2.97 -13.08 -12.25
N ALA A 203 2.78 -13.95 -11.26
CA ALA A 203 3.88 -14.39 -10.39
C ALA A 203 4.99 -15.15 -11.17
N GLU A 204 4.65 -15.83 -12.25
CA GLU A 204 5.63 -16.45 -13.13
C GLU A 204 6.23 -15.44 -14.12
N GLU A 205 5.40 -14.59 -14.73
CA GLU A 205 5.82 -13.58 -15.69
C GLU A 205 6.87 -12.61 -15.12
N ILE A 206 6.65 -12.07 -13.92
CA ILE A 206 7.57 -11.10 -13.30
C ILE A 206 8.94 -11.68 -12.90
N LYS A 207 9.10 -13.00 -12.95
CA LYS A 207 10.41 -13.68 -12.81
C LYS A 207 11.22 -13.72 -14.10
N THR A 208 10.65 -13.24 -15.23
CA THR A 208 11.32 -13.21 -16.53
C THR A 208 11.89 -11.83 -16.82
N PRO A 209 12.98 -11.69 -17.60
CA PRO A 209 13.55 -10.39 -17.95
C PRO A 209 12.58 -9.47 -18.67
N TYR A 210 11.62 -10.02 -19.41
CA TYR A 210 10.64 -9.25 -20.19
C TYR A 210 9.62 -8.51 -19.30
N TYR A 211 9.09 -9.18 -18.27
CA TYR A 211 8.07 -8.62 -17.37
C TYR A 211 8.60 -8.21 -16.00
N GLY A 212 9.84 -8.58 -15.67
CA GLY A 212 10.41 -8.41 -14.33
C GLY A 212 10.89 -6.99 -14.01
N GLU A 213 10.78 -6.04 -14.97
CA GLU A 213 11.16 -4.62 -14.78
C GLU A 213 12.53 -4.49 -14.08
N GLN A 214 13.46 -5.41 -14.45
CA GLN A 214 14.82 -5.54 -13.92
C GLN A 214 14.91 -5.97 -12.44
N LEU A 215 13.83 -6.45 -11.87
CA LEU A 215 13.77 -7.12 -10.57
C LEU A 215 13.56 -8.64 -10.70
N ASP A 216 13.57 -9.17 -11.93
CA ASP A 216 13.41 -10.61 -12.24
C ASP A 216 14.38 -11.50 -11.47
N GLY A 217 15.65 -11.13 -11.39
CA GLY A 217 16.65 -11.87 -10.62
C GLY A 217 16.32 -11.94 -9.11
N LEU A 218 15.87 -10.83 -8.53
CA LEU A 218 15.40 -10.79 -7.14
C LEU A 218 14.16 -11.67 -6.96
N LEU A 219 13.18 -11.57 -7.86
CA LEU A 219 11.93 -12.32 -7.78
C LEU A 219 12.16 -13.82 -7.99
N CYS A 220 13.11 -14.22 -8.85
CA CYS A 220 13.60 -15.60 -8.95
C CYS A 220 14.21 -16.08 -7.62
N ALA A 221 15.08 -15.28 -7.01
CA ALA A 221 15.72 -15.62 -5.73
C ALA A 221 14.67 -15.73 -4.59
N ARG A 222 13.59 -14.96 -4.66
CA ARG A 222 12.48 -14.96 -3.70
C ARG A 222 11.31 -15.88 -4.09
N SER A 223 11.45 -16.74 -5.11
CA SER A 223 10.38 -17.59 -5.65
C SER A 223 9.67 -18.45 -4.60
N ARG A 224 10.38 -18.92 -3.58
CA ARG A 224 9.81 -19.72 -2.48
C ARG A 224 8.84 -18.93 -1.60
N SER A 225 9.01 -17.63 -1.50
CA SER A 225 8.16 -16.72 -0.73
C SER A 225 7.22 -15.87 -1.59
N LEU A 226 7.25 -16.03 -2.92
CA LEU A 226 6.36 -15.35 -3.87
C LEU A 226 5.14 -16.23 -4.16
N ARG A 227 3.95 -15.62 -4.10
CA ARG A 227 2.67 -16.25 -4.46
C ARG A 227 1.82 -15.34 -5.31
N GLY A 228 1.22 -15.88 -6.35
CA GLY A 228 0.16 -15.22 -7.11
C GLY A 228 -1.19 -15.50 -6.45
N ILE A 229 -1.98 -14.46 -6.23
CA ILE A 229 -3.33 -14.55 -5.67
C ILE A 229 -4.26 -13.73 -6.56
N LEU A 230 -5.21 -14.40 -7.22
CA LEU A 230 -6.13 -13.72 -8.11
C LEU A 230 -7.04 -12.77 -7.32
N ASN A 231 -7.17 -11.53 -7.81
CA ASN A 231 -8.07 -10.55 -7.20
C ASN A 231 -9.53 -11.03 -7.29
N GLY A 232 -10.24 -10.90 -6.17
CA GLY A 232 -11.68 -11.12 -6.09
C GLY A 232 -12.46 -9.90 -6.60
N ILE A 233 -13.77 -10.04 -6.61
CA ILE A 233 -14.73 -8.97 -6.94
C ILE A 233 -15.58 -8.69 -5.70
N ASP A 234 -15.71 -7.42 -5.34
CA ASP A 234 -16.66 -7.01 -4.29
C ASP A 234 -18.08 -6.99 -4.87
N TYR A 235 -18.81 -8.07 -4.65
CA TYR A 235 -20.19 -8.22 -5.12
C TYR A 235 -21.19 -7.28 -4.43
N THR A 236 -20.82 -6.60 -3.36
CA THR A 236 -21.68 -5.59 -2.75
C THR A 236 -21.69 -4.31 -3.58
N VAL A 237 -20.62 -4.06 -4.34
CA VAL A 237 -20.44 -2.89 -5.20
C VAL A 237 -20.63 -3.24 -6.67
N TYR A 238 -20.05 -4.36 -7.12
CA TYR A 238 -20.04 -4.78 -8.53
C TYR A 238 -20.97 -5.96 -8.77
N ASN A 239 -22.25 -5.78 -8.51
CA ASN A 239 -23.28 -6.79 -8.78
C ASN A 239 -24.20 -6.31 -9.90
N PRO A 240 -24.15 -6.92 -11.08
CA PRO A 240 -24.99 -6.48 -12.20
C PRO A 240 -26.51 -6.65 -11.98
N GLU A 241 -26.90 -7.37 -10.95
CA GLU A 241 -28.31 -7.53 -10.56
C GLU A 241 -28.83 -6.32 -9.77
N THR A 242 -27.95 -5.64 -9.01
CA THR A 242 -28.33 -4.60 -8.06
C THR A 242 -27.60 -3.28 -8.22
N ASP A 243 -26.60 -3.18 -9.13
CA ASP A 243 -25.80 -1.98 -9.32
C ASP A 243 -26.64 -0.83 -9.90
N PRO A 244 -26.88 0.26 -9.14
CA PRO A 244 -27.70 1.37 -9.60
C PRO A 244 -27.08 2.19 -10.75
N LYS A 245 -25.81 1.95 -11.07
CA LYS A 245 -25.10 2.69 -12.13
C LYS A 245 -25.31 2.09 -13.51
N ILE A 246 -25.84 0.89 -13.62
CA ILE A 246 -26.13 0.26 -14.91
C ILE A 246 -27.62 0.38 -15.26
N SER A 247 -27.90 0.71 -16.51
CA SER A 247 -29.28 0.92 -16.99
C SER A 247 -30.05 -0.38 -17.23
N VAL A 248 -29.37 -1.50 -17.37
CA VAL A 248 -29.98 -2.82 -17.62
C VAL A 248 -29.36 -3.82 -16.65
N HIS A 249 -30.14 -4.27 -15.69
CA HIS A 249 -29.74 -5.28 -14.72
C HIS A 249 -29.84 -6.67 -15.32
N TYR A 250 -28.95 -7.57 -14.88
CA TYR A 250 -28.95 -8.96 -15.33
C TYR A 250 -28.36 -9.92 -14.30
N THR A 251 -28.78 -11.16 -14.41
CA THR A 251 -28.30 -12.30 -13.60
C THR A 251 -27.48 -13.23 -14.49
N VAL A 252 -26.89 -14.27 -13.90
CA VAL A 252 -26.18 -15.32 -14.64
C VAL A 252 -27.09 -15.99 -15.69
N LYS A 253 -28.41 -16.07 -15.41
CA LYS A 253 -29.39 -16.78 -16.27
C LYS A 253 -29.67 -16.05 -17.58
N ASP A 254 -29.66 -14.71 -17.58
CA ASP A 254 -30.02 -13.87 -18.70
C ASP A 254 -28.89 -12.94 -19.18
N ALA A 255 -27.68 -13.13 -18.66
CA ALA A 255 -26.51 -12.29 -18.92
C ALA A 255 -26.19 -12.12 -20.42
N VAL A 256 -26.32 -13.16 -21.23
CA VAL A 256 -25.96 -13.13 -22.66
C VAL A 256 -26.87 -12.17 -23.44
N GLU A 257 -28.17 -12.17 -23.14
CA GLU A 257 -29.15 -11.31 -23.81
C GLU A 257 -29.12 -9.90 -23.25
N LYS A 258 -29.17 -9.77 -21.92
CA LYS A 258 -29.20 -8.49 -21.21
C LYS A 258 -27.93 -7.66 -21.39
N LYS A 259 -26.78 -8.26 -21.51
CA LYS A 259 -25.53 -7.54 -21.86
C LYS A 259 -25.59 -6.90 -23.25
N LYS A 260 -26.30 -7.48 -24.21
CA LYS A 260 -26.52 -6.85 -25.51
C LYS A 260 -27.42 -5.61 -25.39
N GLU A 261 -28.44 -5.68 -24.54
CA GLU A 261 -29.30 -4.51 -24.23
C GLU A 261 -28.51 -3.42 -23.50
N ALA A 262 -27.74 -3.79 -22.48
CA ALA A 262 -26.87 -2.87 -21.74
C ALA A 262 -25.85 -2.17 -22.66
N LYS A 263 -25.22 -2.91 -23.56
CA LYS A 263 -24.31 -2.36 -24.57
C LYS A 263 -25.03 -1.30 -25.44
N ARG A 264 -26.23 -1.63 -25.95
CA ARG A 264 -27.02 -0.68 -26.78
C ARG A 264 -27.42 0.57 -25.98
N ALA A 265 -27.79 0.41 -24.71
CA ALA A 265 -28.12 1.53 -23.84
C ALA A 265 -26.90 2.43 -23.61
N LEU A 266 -25.72 1.84 -23.36
CA LEU A 266 -24.47 2.58 -23.21
C LEU A 266 -24.10 3.35 -24.49
N GLN A 267 -24.22 2.71 -25.66
CA GLN A 267 -23.92 3.35 -26.94
C GLN A 267 -24.80 4.58 -27.21
N ARG A 268 -26.12 4.51 -26.88
CA ARG A 268 -27.03 5.66 -27.04
C ARG A 268 -26.72 6.85 -26.13
N ASN A 269 -26.02 6.64 -25.05
CA ASN A 269 -25.63 7.73 -24.14
C ASN A 269 -24.33 8.43 -24.56
N TRP A 270 -23.68 7.93 -25.61
CA TRP A 270 -22.42 8.47 -26.14
C TRP A 270 -22.59 9.17 -27.50
N ASP A 271 -23.76 9.00 -28.14
CA ASP A 271 -24.20 9.76 -29.32
C ASP A 271 -24.93 11.06 -28.88
#